data_4c757c9273a596c84503dbf912a01831
#
_entry.id   4c757c9273a596c84503dbf912a01831
#
_cell.length_a   1.000
_cell.length_b   1.000
_cell.length_c   1.000
_cell.angle_alpha   90.00
_cell.angle_beta   90.00
_cell.angle_gamma   90.00
#
_symmetry.space_group_name_H-M   'P 1'
#
loop_
_entity.id
_entity.type
_entity.pdbx_description
1 polymer ?
#
loop_
_entity_poly.entity_id
_entity_poly.type
_entity_poly.pdbx_seq_one_letter_code
_entity_poly.pdbx_strand_id
1 'polypeptide(L)'
;AVSYACRVFYHFAFFGPVPTFLLMALVTVTAFALAIRMDAQVVAVLGMLGGFLTPVMLSTGEDNPLGLFGYITLLDLGLIAVVRRKRWDYLIGLAMVGTVVLQIGWWGKFFVAENIVIAQRVFLGMPLPFIGAFAWAVRRDWLNRWVTVAAIIPPLVALGVSFALLFTGDLAARPGALFTVVFGADLLLLALVVLKPSLRWLESVGGGLVFALLSLWTLGKLSGDLLSWAFGLYITFALLHTVFPAVLRYLRPAEVAPTPLWSQFFPALSLFLILLP
;
A
#
# COMPACT_ATOMS: atom_id res chain seq x y z
N ALA A 1 -22.36 -2.72 -17.92
CA ALA A 1 -22.22 -3.80 -18.92
C ALA A 1 -22.89 -3.41 -20.26
N VAL A 2 -24.18 -3.04 -20.28
CA VAL A 2 -24.91 -2.70 -21.51
C VAL A 2 -24.31 -1.46 -22.21
N SER A 3 -23.95 -0.39 -21.46
CA SER A 3 -23.32 0.80 -22.05
C SER A 3 -21.93 0.53 -22.60
N TYR A 4 -21.18 -0.39 -22.00
CA TYR A 4 -19.88 -0.84 -22.51
C TYR A 4 -20.04 -1.68 -23.78
N ALA A 5 -20.96 -2.63 -23.79
CA ALA A 5 -21.27 -3.42 -24.95
C ALA A 5 -21.69 -2.53 -26.12
N CYS A 6 -22.55 -1.54 -25.91
CA CYS A 6 -22.93 -0.58 -26.94
C CYS A 6 -21.74 0.23 -27.46
N ARG A 7 -20.79 0.61 -26.59
CA ARG A 7 -19.59 1.35 -26.99
C ARG A 7 -18.63 0.50 -27.80
N VAL A 8 -18.41 -0.76 -27.42
CA VAL A 8 -17.42 -1.66 -28.06
C VAL A 8 -17.97 -2.26 -29.36
N PHE A 9 -19.22 -2.71 -29.38
CA PHE A 9 -19.79 -3.43 -30.52
C PHE A 9 -20.43 -2.55 -31.60
N TYR A 10 -20.93 -1.35 -31.23
CA TYR A 10 -21.69 -0.51 -32.16
C TYR A 10 -21.07 0.87 -32.41
N HIS A 11 -19.88 1.17 -31.88
CA HIS A 11 -19.24 2.49 -31.97
C HIS A 11 -20.12 3.67 -31.51
N PHE A 12 -21.22 3.38 -30.80
CA PHE A 12 -22.08 4.41 -30.22
C PHE A 12 -21.57 4.81 -28.82
N ALA A 13 -20.90 5.95 -28.74
CA ALA A 13 -20.54 6.56 -27.49
C ALA A 13 -21.75 7.33 -26.88
N PHE A 14 -22.77 6.62 -26.37
CA PHE A 14 -23.92 7.26 -25.72
C PHE A 14 -23.52 8.10 -24.51
N PHE A 15 -22.47 7.68 -23.80
CA PHE A 15 -21.94 8.37 -22.63
C PHE A 15 -20.43 8.51 -22.73
N GLY A 16 -19.92 9.69 -22.34
CA GLY A 16 -18.48 9.89 -22.17
C GLY A 16 -17.91 9.00 -21.04
N PRO A 17 -16.58 8.96 -20.85
CA PRO A 17 -15.95 8.14 -19.81
C PRO A 17 -16.45 8.45 -18.40
N VAL A 18 -16.63 9.74 -18.06
CA VAL A 18 -17.05 10.18 -16.73
C VAL A 18 -18.47 9.73 -16.37
N PRO A 19 -19.51 9.97 -17.20
CA PRO A 19 -20.86 9.45 -16.91
C PRO A 19 -20.91 7.94 -16.83
N THR A 20 -20.20 7.22 -17.68
CA THR A 20 -20.13 5.74 -17.63
C THR A 20 -19.55 5.28 -16.30
N PHE A 21 -18.49 5.92 -15.85
CA PHE A 21 -17.83 5.63 -14.59
C PHE A 21 -18.77 5.89 -13.38
N LEU A 22 -19.48 7.02 -13.37
CA LEU A 22 -20.45 7.35 -12.32
C LEU A 22 -21.60 6.32 -12.26
N LEU A 23 -22.10 5.88 -13.44
CA LEU A 23 -23.13 4.85 -13.50
C LEU A 23 -22.62 3.50 -12.94
N MET A 24 -21.40 3.10 -13.27
CA MET A 24 -20.82 1.87 -12.72
C MET A 24 -20.58 1.97 -11.22
N ALA A 25 -20.13 3.13 -10.72
CA ALA A 25 -20.00 3.38 -9.31
C ALA A 25 -21.38 3.31 -8.60
N LEU A 26 -22.42 3.90 -9.19
CA LEU A 26 -23.79 3.83 -8.68
C LEU A 26 -24.30 2.39 -8.60
N VAL A 27 -24.08 1.59 -9.64
CA VAL A 27 -24.44 0.15 -9.66
C VAL A 27 -23.73 -0.59 -8.52
N THR A 28 -22.43 -0.33 -8.33
CA THR A 28 -21.65 -0.97 -7.27
C THR A 28 -22.16 -0.60 -5.88
N VAL A 29 -22.43 0.70 -5.64
CA VAL A 29 -23.00 1.18 -4.36
C VAL A 29 -24.36 0.56 -4.11
N THR A 30 -25.20 0.48 -5.16
CA THR A 30 -26.54 -0.15 -5.07
C THR A 30 -26.43 -1.64 -4.75
N ALA A 31 -25.49 -2.35 -5.39
CA ALA A 31 -25.23 -3.76 -5.11
C ALA A 31 -24.82 -3.99 -3.64
N PHE A 32 -23.94 -3.13 -3.09
CA PHE A 32 -23.56 -3.20 -1.69
C PHE A 32 -24.72 -2.89 -0.74
N ALA A 33 -25.50 -1.86 -1.05
CA ALA A 33 -26.69 -1.52 -0.25
C ALA A 33 -27.71 -2.67 -0.24
N LEU A 34 -27.92 -3.31 -1.39
CA LEU A 34 -28.81 -4.46 -1.53
C LEU A 34 -28.26 -5.68 -0.79
N ALA A 35 -26.97 -5.96 -0.94
CA ALA A 35 -26.28 -7.04 -0.23
C ALA A 35 -26.43 -6.89 1.30
N ILE A 36 -26.28 -5.67 1.82
CA ILE A 36 -26.48 -5.38 3.25
C ILE A 36 -27.95 -5.63 3.66
N ARG A 37 -28.92 -5.15 2.85
CA ARG A 37 -30.35 -5.28 3.16
C ARG A 37 -30.83 -6.72 3.12
N MET A 38 -30.41 -7.48 2.12
CA MET A 38 -30.85 -8.87 1.90
C MET A 38 -29.99 -9.90 2.62
N ASP A 39 -28.94 -9.48 3.33
CA ASP A 39 -27.95 -10.34 3.98
C ASP A 39 -27.27 -11.33 3.00
N ALA A 40 -27.10 -10.89 1.75
CA ALA A 40 -26.64 -11.73 0.65
C ALA A 40 -25.14 -11.52 0.38
N GLN A 41 -24.28 -12.33 0.99
CA GLN A 41 -22.82 -12.27 0.83
C GLN A 41 -22.39 -12.42 -0.63
N VAL A 42 -23.04 -13.29 -1.39
CA VAL A 42 -22.73 -13.53 -2.81
C VAL A 42 -22.91 -12.26 -3.63
N VAL A 43 -23.96 -11.47 -3.33
CA VAL A 43 -24.21 -10.18 -4.02
C VAL A 43 -23.09 -9.17 -3.69
N ALA A 44 -22.60 -9.15 -2.45
CA ALA A 44 -21.47 -8.29 -2.07
C ALA A 44 -20.19 -8.67 -2.83
N VAL A 45 -19.88 -9.96 -2.93
CA VAL A 45 -18.70 -10.45 -3.68
C VAL A 45 -18.82 -10.14 -5.17
N LEU A 46 -19.99 -10.38 -5.78
CA LEU A 46 -20.21 -10.06 -7.20
C LEU A 46 -20.12 -8.55 -7.46
N GLY A 47 -20.70 -7.73 -6.57
CA GLY A 47 -20.60 -6.27 -6.63
C GLY A 47 -19.14 -5.79 -6.52
N MET A 48 -18.36 -6.39 -5.63
CA MET A 48 -16.92 -6.12 -5.48
C MET A 48 -16.15 -6.50 -6.74
N LEU A 49 -16.34 -7.72 -7.25
CA LEU A 49 -15.65 -8.17 -8.47
C LEU A 49 -16.01 -7.28 -9.67
N GLY A 50 -17.28 -6.95 -9.85
CA GLY A 50 -17.73 -6.00 -10.87
C GLY A 50 -17.08 -4.61 -10.69
N GLY A 51 -16.99 -4.14 -9.45
CA GLY A 51 -16.34 -2.88 -9.10
C GLY A 51 -14.86 -2.86 -9.50
N PHE A 52 -14.07 -3.85 -9.07
CA PHE A 52 -12.63 -3.91 -9.41
C PHE A 52 -12.37 -4.19 -10.90
N LEU A 53 -13.25 -4.91 -11.59
CA LEU A 53 -13.14 -5.11 -13.04
C LEU A 53 -13.53 -3.87 -13.86
N THR A 54 -14.32 -2.97 -13.31
CA THR A 54 -14.79 -1.76 -14.01
C THR A 54 -13.66 -0.93 -14.63
N PRO A 55 -12.58 -0.54 -13.90
CA PRO A 55 -11.49 0.23 -14.49
C PRO A 55 -10.78 -0.51 -15.62
N VAL A 56 -10.62 -1.82 -15.50
CA VAL A 56 -9.97 -2.66 -16.51
C VAL A 56 -10.81 -2.70 -17.79
N MET A 57 -12.13 -2.89 -17.64
CA MET A 57 -13.05 -2.97 -18.78
C MET A 57 -13.31 -1.63 -19.47
N LEU A 58 -13.20 -0.52 -18.72
CA LEU A 58 -13.40 0.85 -19.24
C LEU A 58 -12.09 1.52 -19.65
N SER A 59 -10.95 0.83 -19.52
CA SER A 59 -9.65 1.39 -19.88
C SER A 59 -9.64 1.82 -21.34
N THR A 60 -9.41 3.11 -21.57
CA THR A 60 -9.21 3.70 -22.91
C THR A 60 -7.76 3.58 -23.39
N GLY A 61 -6.86 3.09 -22.54
CA GLY A 61 -5.42 3.08 -22.80
C GLY A 61 -4.71 4.36 -22.36
N GLU A 62 -5.44 5.39 -21.95
CA GLU A 62 -4.88 6.61 -21.39
C GLU A 62 -4.63 6.47 -19.88
N ASP A 63 -3.53 7.08 -19.40
CA ASP A 63 -3.20 7.09 -17.98
C ASP A 63 -4.03 8.15 -17.23
N ASN A 64 -4.91 7.71 -16.35
CA ASN A 64 -5.64 8.59 -15.43
C ASN A 64 -5.59 8.02 -14.01
N PRO A 65 -4.45 8.17 -13.32
CA PRO A 65 -4.25 7.61 -11.99
C PRO A 65 -5.19 8.20 -10.93
N LEU A 66 -5.53 9.50 -11.03
CA LEU A 66 -6.45 10.13 -10.08
C LEU A 66 -7.88 9.54 -10.18
N GLY A 67 -8.35 9.34 -11.40
CA GLY A 67 -9.65 8.69 -11.64
C GLY A 67 -9.64 7.24 -11.14
N LEU A 68 -8.62 6.48 -11.50
CA LEU A 68 -8.48 5.07 -11.14
C LEU A 68 -8.41 4.88 -9.62
N PHE A 69 -7.43 5.49 -8.96
CA PHE A 69 -7.19 5.27 -7.53
C PHE A 69 -8.20 6.00 -6.64
N GLY A 70 -8.77 7.11 -7.11
CA GLY A 70 -9.94 7.73 -6.45
C GLY A 70 -11.14 6.79 -6.39
N TYR A 71 -11.42 6.11 -7.50
CA TYR A 71 -12.50 5.11 -7.54
C TYR A 71 -12.20 3.89 -6.67
N ILE A 72 -10.99 3.34 -6.74
CA ILE A 72 -10.60 2.20 -5.90
C ILE A 72 -10.72 2.57 -4.42
N THR A 73 -10.31 3.78 -4.03
CA THR A 73 -10.45 4.26 -2.65
C THR A 73 -11.93 4.30 -2.22
N LEU A 74 -12.82 4.81 -3.08
CA LEU A 74 -14.27 4.80 -2.79
C LEU A 74 -14.82 3.38 -2.66
N LEU A 75 -14.36 2.46 -3.51
CA LEU A 75 -14.74 1.05 -3.46
C LEU A 75 -14.28 0.39 -2.16
N ASP A 76 -13.02 0.60 -1.78
CA ASP A 76 -12.45 0.10 -0.53
C ASP A 76 -13.18 0.62 0.70
N LEU A 77 -13.47 1.93 0.75
CA LEU A 77 -14.24 2.54 1.83
C LEU A 77 -15.67 1.97 1.91
N GLY A 78 -16.30 1.74 0.76
CA GLY A 78 -17.61 1.09 0.67
C GLY A 78 -17.56 -0.34 1.23
N LEU A 79 -16.58 -1.14 0.85
CA LEU A 79 -16.38 -2.50 1.34
C LEU A 79 -16.07 -2.53 2.85
N ILE A 80 -15.21 -1.63 3.33
CA ILE A 80 -14.94 -1.47 4.77
C ILE A 80 -16.23 -1.15 5.53
N ALA A 81 -17.10 -0.30 4.98
CA ALA A 81 -18.39 0.00 5.57
C ALA A 81 -19.33 -1.21 5.62
N VAL A 82 -19.35 -2.05 4.57
CA VAL A 82 -20.07 -3.33 4.55
C VAL A 82 -19.56 -4.27 5.65
N VAL A 83 -18.24 -4.46 5.71
CA VAL A 83 -17.58 -5.32 6.70
C VAL A 83 -17.90 -4.86 8.13
N ARG A 84 -17.87 -3.56 8.39
CA ARG A 84 -18.24 -2.98 9.69
C ARG A 84 -19.69 -3.28 10.10
N ARG A 85 -20.61 -3.35 9.13
CA ARG A 85 -22.04 -3.60 9.39
C ARG A 85 -22.37 -5.07 9.51
N LYS A 86 -21.84 -5.91 8.60
CA LYS A 86 -22.24 -7.31 8.44
C LYS A 86 -21.22 -8.31 9.00
N ARG A 87 -20.01 -7.87 9.38
CA ARG A 87 -18.94 -8.73 9.90
C ARG A 87 -18.48 -9.82 8.90
N TRP A 88 -18.58 -9.52 7.60
CA TRP A 88 -18.07 -10.39 6.55
C TRP A 88 -16.57 -10.06 6.31
N ASP A 89 -15.77 -10.42 7.29
CA ASP A 89 -14.39 -9.93 7.45
C ASP A 89 -13.46 -10.28 6.29
N TYR A 90 -13.73 -11.40 5.60
CA TYR A 90 -12.94 -11.81 4.43
C TYR A 90 -13.05 -10.80 3.26
N LEU A 91 -14.12 -10.02 3.18
CA LEU A 91 -14.28 -9.01 2.10
C LEU A 91 -13.19 -7.95 2.15
N ILE A 92 -12.68 -7.58 3.34
CA ILE A 92 -11.59 -6.60 3.44
C ILE A 92 -10.28 -7.17 2.88
N GLY A 93 -10.04 -8.49 3.07
CA GLY A 93 -8.91 -9.18 2.45
C GLY A 93 -9.02 -9.22 0.93
N LEU A 94 -10.21 -9.49 0.40
CA LEU A 94 -10.46 -9.48 -1.05
C LEU A 94 -10.36 -8.06 -1.64
N ALA A 95 -10.83 -7.04 -0.92
CA ALA A 95 -10.66 -5.64 -1.31
C ALA A 95 -9.18 -5.28 -1.44
N MET A 96 -8.38 -5.63 -0.43
CA MET A 96 -6.92 -5.44 -0.46
C MET A 96 -6.27 -6.14 -1.65
N VAL A 97 -6.64 -7.38 -1.95
CA VAL A 97 -6.10 -8.10 -3.12
C VAL A 97 -6.46 -7.37 -4.42
N GLY A 98 -7.73 -6.95 -4.59
CA GLY A 98 -8.16 -6.18 -5.75
C GLY A 98 -7.37 -4.88 -5.93
N THR A 99 -7.19 -4.14 -4.84
CA THR A 99 -6.42 -2.88 -4.81
C THR A 99 -4.96 -3.13 -5.20
N VAL A 100 -4.29 -4.11 -4.60
CA VAL A 100 -2.89 -4.45 -4.90
C VAL A 100 -2.73 -4.90 -6.37
N VAL A 101 -3.64 -5.72 -6.87
CA VAL A 101 -3.60 -6.18 -8.27
C VAL A 101 -3.70 -4.99 -9.23
N LEU A 102 -4.63 -4.05 -8.98
CA LEU A 102 -4.76 -2.86 -9.82
C LEU A 102 -3.58 -1.90 -9.68
N GLN A 103 -2.98 -1.76 -8.48
CA GLN A 103 -1.75 -0.97 -8.29
C GLN A 103 -0.58 -1.54 -9.10
N ILE A 104 -0.35 -2.85 -9.00
CA ILE A 104 0.73 -3.53 -9.75
C ILE A 104 0.45 -3.48 -11.25
N GLY A 105 -0.80 -3.69 -11.67
CA GLY A 105 -1.21 -3.60 -13.07
C GLY A 105 -1.01 -2.20 -13.65
N TRP A 106 -1.38 -1.16 -12.91
CA TRP A 106 -1.14 0.23 -13.31
C TRP A 106 0.36 0.52 -13.38
N TRP A 107 1.12 0.13 -12.35
CA TRP A 107 2.57 0.33 -12.33
C TRP A 107 3.25 -0.35 -13.52
N GLY A 108 2.92 -1.60 -13.83
CA GLY A 108 3.53 -2.33 -14.94
C GLY A 108 3.18 -1.78 -16.33
N LYS A 109 2.05 -1.06 -16.48
CA LYS A 109 1.59 -0.55 -17.77
C LYS A 109 1.92 0.93 -18.01
N PHE A 110 1.82 1.77 -16.97
CA PHE A 110 1.82 3.22 -17.10
C PHE A 110 2.97 3.92 -16.37
N PHE A 111 3.71 3.18 -15.52
CA PHE A 111 4.77 3.80 -14.76
C PHE A 111 5.92 4.23 -15.66
N VAL A 112 6.30 5.51 -15.56
CA VAL A 112 7.50 6.12 -16.12
C VAL A 112 8.20 6.94 -15.02
N ALA A 113 9.52 7.12 -15.14
CA ALA A 113 10.31 7.76 -14.10
C ALA A 113 9.87 9.20 -13.76
N GLU A 114 9.29 9.90 -14.73
CA GLU A 114 8.74 11.25 -14.57
C GLU A 114 7.52 11.26 -13.64
N ASN A 115 6.77 10.17 -13.59
CA ASN A 115 5.53 10.03 -12.80
C ASN A 115 5.78 9.50 -11.38
N ILE A 116 7.03 9.54 -10.87
CA ILE A 116 7.39 9.01 -9.56
C ILE A 116 6.55 9.60 -8.42
N VAL A 117 6.22 10.89 -8.48
CA VAL A 117 5.38 11.55 -7.45
C VAL A 117 3.96 10.97 -7.43
N ILE A 118 3.43 10.59 -8.59
CA ILE A 118 2.12 9.93 -8.68
C ILE A 118 2.22 8.53 -8.06
N ALA A 119 3.25 7.77 -8.41
CA ALA A 119 3.50 6.45 -7.83
C ALA A 119 3.66 6.52 -6.31
N GLN A 120 4.38 7.50 -5.78
CA GLN A 120 4.50 7.73 -4.33
C GLN A 120 3.12 7.93 -3.68
N ARG A 121 2.27 8.78 -4.24
CA ARG A 121 0.91 9.02 -3.72
C ARG A 121 0.05 7.77 -3.77
N VAL A 122 0.17 6.97 -4.82
CA VAL A 122 -0.57 5.73 -4.98
C VAL A 122 -0.11 4.68 -3.95
N PHE A 123 1.18 4.39 -3.89
CA PHE A 123 1.71 3.32 -3.01
C PHE A 123 1.69 3.68 -1.53
N LEU A 124 1.69 4.97 -1.17
CA LEU A 124 1.58 5.42 0.22
C LEU A 124 0.14 5.77 0.61
N GLY A 125 -0.70 6.18 -0.32
CA GLY A 125 -2.08 6.57 -0.05
C GLY A 125 -3.03 5.38 0.05
N MET A 126 -2.91 4.40 -0.84
CA MET A 126 -3.82 3.24 -0.87
C MET A 126 -3.78 2.35 0.38
N PRO A 127 -2.68 2.22 1.14
CA PRO A 127 -2.70 1.56 2.44
C PRO A 127 -3.56 2.24 3.50
N LEU A 128 -3.77 3.56 3.43
CA LEU A 128 -4.41 4.35 4.49
C LEU A 128 -5.84 3.91 4.85
N PRO A 129 -6.75 3.59 3.92
CA PRO A 129 -8.07 3.05 4.26
C PRO A 129 -7.99 1.77 5.10
N PHE A 130 -7.08 0.85 4.76
CA PHE A 130 -6.91 -0.42 5.48
C PHE A 130 -6.27 -0.21 6.86
N ILE A 131 -5.31 0.70 6.99
CA ILE A 131 -4.73 1.09 8.29
C ILE A 131 -5.78 1.79 9.15
N GLY A 132 -6.62 2.63 8.56
CA GLY A 132 -7.75 3.25 9.26
C GLY A 132 -8.75 2.22 9.76
N ALA A 133 -9.09 1.20 8.95
CA ALA A 133 -9.93 0.09 9.36
C ALA A 133 -9.29 -0.74 10.48
N PHE A 134 -7.97 -1.00 10.39
CA PHE A 134 -7.20 -1.67 11.44
C PHE A 134 -7.21 -0.87 12.75
N ALA A 135 -6.93 0.43 12.72
CA ALA A 135 -6.94 1.29 13.90
C ALA A 135 -8.33 1.31 14.56
N TRP A 136 -9.39 1.35 13.75
CA TRP A 136 -10.76 1.28 14.24
C TRP A 136 -11.06 -0.10 14.87
N ALA A 137 -10.63 -1.19 14.24
CA ALA A 137 -10.84 -2.55 14.74
C ALA A 137 -10.11 -2.79 16.08
N VAL A 138 -8.88 -2.26 16.24
CA VAL A 138 -8.13 -2.30 17.50
C VAL A 138 -8.90 -1.58 18.61
N ARG A 139 -9.43 -0.37 18.33
CA ARG A 139 -10.19 0.43 19.33
C ARG A 139 -11.53 -0.19 19.72
N ARG A 140 -12.09 -1.05 18.88
CA ARG A 140 -13.39 -1.70 19.09
C ARG A 140 -13.28 -3.16 19.49
N ASP A 141 -12.07 -3.62 19.76
CA ASP A 141 -11.77 -5.01 20.12
C ASP A 141 -12.33 -6.03 19.12
N TRP A 142 -12.25 -5.66 17.83
CA TRP A 142 -12.76 -6.46 16.71
C TRP A 142 -11.65 -6.92 15.76
N LEU A 143 -10.42 -6.83 16.17
CA LEU A 143 -9.29 -7.18 15.31
C LEU A 143 -9.30 -8.68 14.97
N ASN A 144 -9.22 -8.98 13.69
CA ASN A 144 -9.13 -10.36 13.17
C ASN A 144 -8.01 -10.46 12.11
N ARG A 145 -7.75 -11.70 11.64
CA ARG A 145 -6.68 -11.97 10.68
C ARG A 145 -6.84 -11.22 9.35
N TRP A 146 -8.08 -11.05 8.86
CA TRP A 146 -8.34 -10.42 7.56
C TRP A 146 -8.02 -8.92 7.58
N VAL A 147 -8.46 -8.23 8.64
CA VAL A 147 -8.17 -6.81 8.84
C VAL A 147 -6.67 -6.60 9.05
N THR A 148 -6.02 -7.49 9.80
CA THR A 148 -4.58 -7.43 10.06
C THR A 148 -3.78 -7.60 8.76
N VAL A 149 -4.08 -8.63 7.98
CA VAL A 149 -3.40 -8.89 6.69
C VAL A 149 -3.64 -7.75 5.71
N ALA A 150 -4.88 -7.24 5.62
CA ALA A 150 -5.21 -6.13 4.73
C ALA A 150 -4.47 -4.84 5.07
N ALA A 151 -4.13 -4.60 6.34
CA ALA A 151 -3.33 -3.44 6.74
C ALA A 151 -1.82 -3.61 6.50
N ILE A 152 -1.30 -4.85 6.56
CA ILE A 152 0.13 -5.16 6.45
C ILE A 152 0.59 -5.25 4.99
N ILE A 153 -0.19 -5.92 4.13
CA ILE A 153 0.25 -6.25 2.76
C ILE A 153 0.51 -5.01 1.89
N PRO A 154 -0.35 -3.98 1.84
CA PRO A 154 -0.09 -2.84 0.95
C PRO A 154 1.21 -2.07 1.24
N PRO A 155 1.60 -1.76 2.50
CA PRO A 155 2.91 -1.19 2.77
C PRO A 155 4.08 -2.11 2.38
N LEU A 156 3.95 -3.43 2.56
CA LEU A 156 4.96 -4.39 2.12
C LEU A 156 5.08 -4.42 0.58
N VAL A 157 3.98 -4.30 -0.14
CA VAL A 157 3.98 -4.18 -1.60
C VAL A 157 4.70 -2.91 -2.04
N ALA A 158 4.49 -1.79 -1.35
CA ALA A 158 5.22 -0.54 -1.62
C ALA A 158 6.74 -0.71 -1.45
N LEU A 159 7.20 -1.41 -0.39
CA LEU A 159 8.60 -1.78 -0.23
C LEU A 159 9.07 -2.71 -1.34
N GLY A 160 8.29 -3.73 -1.70
CA GLY A 160 8.60 -4.65 -2.80
C GLY A 160 8.77 -3.96 -4.15
N VAL A 161 7.87 -3.04 -4.49
CA VAL A 161 7.99 -2.22 -5.72
C VAL A 161 9.24 -1.34 -5.67
N SER A 162 9.65 -0.85 -4.50
CA SER A 162 10.87 -0.07 -4.35
C SER A 162 12.13 -0.86 -4.73
N PHE A 163 12.16 -2.19 -4.51
CA PHE A 163 13.24 -3.04 -5.03
C PHE A 163 13.26 -3.08 -6.57
N ALA A 164 12.10 -3.15 -7.21
CA ALA A 164 12.03 -3.09 -8.69
C ALA A 164 12.50 -1.73 -9.23
N LEU A 165 12.22 -0.64 -8.52
CA LEU A 165 12.64 0.71 -8.88
C LEU A 165 14.17 0.91 -8.83
N LEU A 166 14.91 0.09 -8.06
CA LEU A 166 16.39 0.10 -8.08
C LEU A 166 16.97 -0.24 -9.45
N PHE A 167 16.26 -1.04 -10.23
CA PHE A 167 16.71 -1.48 -11.56
C PHE A 167 16.25 -0.56 -12.68
N THR A 168 15.42 0.44 -12.39
CA THR A 168 15.06 1.52 -13.32
C THR A 168 16.12 2.61 -13.25
N GLY A 169 17.02 2.65 -14.25
CA GLY A 169 18.29 3.38 -14.25
C GLY A 169 18.24 4.83 -13.74
N ASP A 170 17.25 5.62 -14.16
CA ASP A 170 17.12 7.03 -13.81
C ASP A 170 16.70 7.28 -12.35
N LEU A 171 15.90 6.40 -11.78
CA LEU A 171 15.40 6.53 -10.40
C LEU A 171 16.44 6.15 -9.36
N ALA A 172 17.30 5.22 -9.68
CA ALA A 172 18.41 4.85 -8.80
C ALA A 172 19.40 6.00 -8.61
N ALA A 173 19.50 6.91 -9.60
CA ALA A 173 20.29 8.14 -9.51
C ALA A 173 19.57 9.27 -8.75
N ARG A 174 18.29 9.10 -8.40
CA ARG A 174 17.48 10.07 -7.65
C ARG A 174 17.05 9.50 -6.28
N PRO A 175 17.99 9.33 -5.33
CA PRO A 175 17.72 8.63 -4.07
C PRO A 175 16.60 9.26 -3.26
N GLY A 176 16.45 10.59 -3.27
CA GLY A 176 15.35 11.26 -2.58
C GLY A 176 13.96 10.79 -3.03
N ALA A 177 13.77 10.60 -4.34
CA ALA A 177 12.50 10.13 -4.87
C ALA A 177 12.23 8.65 -4.51
N LEU A 178 13.23 7.78 -4.66
CA LEU A 178 13.13 6.37 -4.31
C LEU A 178 12.87 6.16 -2.82
N PHE A 179 13.70 6.75 -1.98
CA PHE A 179 13.64 6.52 -0.53
C PHE A 179 12.49 7.24 0.17
N THR A 180 11.79 8.17 -0.49
CA THR A 180 10.51 8.70 0.03
C THR A 180 9.45 7.60 0.11
N VAL A 181 9.36 6.71 -0.90
CA VAL A 181 8.41 5.58 -0.87
C VAL A 181 8.81 4.60 0.24
N VAL A 182 10.11 4.28 0.31
CA VAL A 182 10.64 3.35 1.32
C VAL A 182 10.38 3.85 2.73
N PHE A 183 10.71 5.11 3.01
CA PHE A 183 10.50 5.75 4.31
C PHE A 183 9.03 5.82 4.68
N GLY A 184 8.17 6.23 3.74
CA GLY A 184 6.74 6.29 3.98
C GLY A 184 6.13 4.91 4.25
N ALA A 185 6.50 3.89 3.48
CA ALA A 185 6.00 2.52 3.67
C ALA A 185 6.48 1.92 5.01
N ASP A 186 7.73 2.19 5.39
CA ASP A 186 8.27 1.78 6.67
C ASP A 186 7.54 2.46 7.84
N LEU A 187 7.28 3.77 7.75
CA LEU A 187 6.47 4.49 8.75
C LEU A 187 5.06 3.92 8.88
N LEU A 188 4.44 3.48 7.78
CA LEU A 188 3.12 2.84 7.82
C LEU A 188 3.18 1.50 8.56
N LEU A 189 4.23 0.69 8.37
CA LEU A 189 4.44 -0.55 9.14
C LEU A 189 4.68 -0.26 10.62
N LEU A 190 5.52 0.72 10.95
CA LEU A 190 5.76 1.13 12.33
C LEU A 190 4.49 1.68 13.01
N ALA A 191 3.63 2.38 12.27
CA ALA A 191 2.33 2.83 12.77
C ALA A 191 1.43 1.66 13.19
N LEU A 192 1.45 0.53 12.44
CA LEU A 192 0.72 -0.68 12.84
C LEU A 192 1.26 -1.26 14.15
N VAL A 193 2.58 -1.23 14.36
CA VAL A 193 3.22 -1.67 15.61
C VAL A 193 2.79 -0.78 16.78
N VAL A 194 2.72 0.55 16.58
CA VAL A 194 2.21 1.48 17.61
C VAL A 194 0.77 1.18 17.98
N LEU A 195 -0.07 0.88 16.99
CA LEU A 195 -1.47 0.55 17.21
C LEU A 195 -1.65 -0.81 17.92
N LYS A 196 -0.81 -1.80 17.59
CA LYS A 196 -0.86 -3.16 18.14
C LYS A 196 0.56 -3.71 18.38
N PRO A 197 1.12 -3.56 19.61
CA PRO A 197 2.49 -3.98 19.91
C PRO A 197 2.79 -5.46 19.67
N SER A 198 1.77 -6.34 19.63
CA SER A 198 1.97 -7.75 19.26
C SER A 198 2.46 -7.96 17.81
N LEU A 199 2.33 -6.96 16.94
CA LEU A 199 2.85 -6.96 15.56
C LEU A 199 4.32 -6.48 15.47
N ARG A 200 5.04 -6.46 16.56
CA ARG A 200 6.40 -5.97 16.65
C ARG A 200 7.39 -6.63 15.66
N TRP A 201 7.12 -7.85 15.24
CA TRP A 201 7.90 -8.53 14.21
C TRP A 201 7.94 -7.73 12.88
N LEU A 202 6.94 -6.85 12.62
CA LEU A 202 6.92 -5.96 11.44
C LEU A 202 8.07 -4.95 11.45
N GLU A 203 8.48 -4.47 12.63
CA GLU A 203 9.65 -3.61 12.78
C GLU A 203 10.92 -4.29 12.25
N SER A 204 11.11 -5.57 12.60
CA SER A 204 12.26 -6.35 12.13
C SER A 204 12.19 -6.64 10.63
N VAL A 205 10.99 -6.95 10.11
CA VAL A 205 10.78 -7.20 8.68
C VAL A 205 10.95 -5.91 7.89
N GLY A 206 10.31 -4.80 8.31
CA GLY A 206 10.43 -3.49 7.66
C GLY A 206 11.89 -3.02 7.63
N GLY A 207 12.54 -3.00 8.80
CA GLY A 207 13.96 -2.64 8.91
C GLY A 207 14.86 -3.51 8.05
N GLY A 208 14.67 -4.83 8.08
CA GLY A 208 15.43 -5.77 7.23
C GLY A 208 15.28 -5.45 5.74
N LEU A 209 14.07 -5.20 5.25
CA LEU A 209 13.81 -4.82 3.86
C LEU A 209 14.42 -3.46 3.51
N VAL A 210 14.28 -2.47 4.39
CA VAL A 210 14.85 -1.13 4.20
C VAL A 210 16.38 -1.20 4.10
N PHE A 211 17.05 -1.87 5.04
CA PHE A 211 18.51 -1.97 5.03
C PHE A 211 19.03 -2.85 3.88
N ALA A 212 18.29 -3.90 3.48
CA ALA A 212 18.61 -4.67 2.28
C ALA A 212 18.54 -3.79 1.02
N LEU A 213 17.50 -2.96 0.90
CA LEU A 213 17.33 -2.04 -0.22
C LEU A 213 18.43 -0.97 -0.25
N LEU A 214 18.75 -0.37 0.92
CA LEU A 214 19.87 0.57 1.05
C LEU A 214 21.20 -0.07 0.64
N SER A 215 21.47 -1.29 1.11
CA SER A 215 22.70 -2.01 0.79
C SER A 215 22.81 -2.30 -0.71
N LEU A 216 21.74 -2.79 -1.34
CA LEU A 216 21.70 -3.05 -2.78
C LEU A 216 21.87 -1.75 -3.59
N TRP A 217 21.23 -0.66 -3.17
CA TRP A 217 21.40 0.63 -3.81
C TRP A 217 22.85 1.13 -3.71
N THR A 218 23.46 1.03 -2.52
CA THR A 218 24.85 1.44 -2.28
C THR A 218 25.82 0.63 -3.14
N LEU A 219 25.69 -0.70 -3.13
CA LEU A 219 26.57 -1.57 -3.91
C LEU A 219 26.45 -1.38 -5.42
N GLY A 220 25.26 -1.03 -5.90
CA GLY A 220 25.00 -0.93 -7.33
C GLY A 220 25.12 0.48 -7.94
N LYS A 221 24.96 1.54 -7.15
CA LYS A 221 24.78 2.89 -7.67
C LYS A 221 25.54 4.00 -6.93
N LEU A 222 26.29 3.68 -5.87
CA LEU A 222 27.02 4.69 -5.13
C LEU A 222 28.10 5.34 -6.03
N SER A 223 28.05 6.65 -6.13
CA SER A 223 29.05 7.51 -6.74
C SER A 223 29.46 8.61 -5.76
N GLY A 224 30.57 9.29 -5.99
CA GLY A 224 31.04 10.34 -5.09
C GLY A 224 29.97 11.42 -4.82
N ASP A 225 29.18 11.77 -5.83
CA ASP A 225 28.10 12.76 -5.73
C ASP A 225 26.92 12.30 -4.86
N LEU A 226 26.73 10.98 -4.73
CA LEU A 226 25.63 10.38 -3.94
C LEU A 226 26.05 10.02 -2.52
N LEU A 227 27.31 10.21 -2.15
CA LEU A 227 27.85 9.83 -0.84
C LEU A 227 27.12 10.54 0.31
N SER A 228 26.83 11.82 0.17
CA SER A 228 26.09 12.61 1.16
C SER A 228 24.65 12.07 1.35
N TRP A 229 23.99 11.64 0.26
CA TRP A 229 22.69 10.99 0.31
C TRP A 229 22.78 9.66 1.03
N ALA A 230 23.78 8.84 0.74
CA ALA A 230 23.97 7.55 1.41
C ALA A 230 24.10 7.74 2.91
N PHE A 231 25.00 8.60 3.38
CA PHE A 231 25.15 8.89 4.82
C PHE A 231 23.85 9.39 5.46
N GLY A 232 23.17 10.35 4.81
CA GLY A 232 21.90 10.87 5.32
C GLY A 232 20.82 9.79 5.47
N LEU A 233 20.67 8.93 4.47
CA LEU A 233 19.70 7.83 4.50
C LEU A 233 20.04 6.78 5.58
N TYR A 234 21.30 6.33 5.63
CA TYR A 234 21.70 5.36 6.66
C TYR A 234 21.51 5.90 8.07
N ILE A 235 21.88 7.17 8.33
CA ILE A 235 21.67 7.81 9.62
C ILE A 235 20.17 7.90 9.94
N THR A 236 19.34 8.32 8.98
CA THR A 236 17.89 8.47 9.16
C THR A 236 17.25 7.15 9.55
N PHE A 237 17.51 6.08 8.78
CA PHE A 237 16.91 4.78 9.06
C PHE A 237 17.52 4.12 10.31
N ALA A 238 18.83 4.29 10.57
CA ALA A 238 19.46 3.79 11.78
C ALA A 238 18.87 4.47 13.02
N LEU A 239 18.68 5.78 13.02
CA LEU A 239 18.02 6.51 14.09
C LEU A 239 16.57 6.05 14.28
N LEU A 240 15.81 5.92 13.18
CA LEU A 240 14.42 5.48 13.23
C LEU A 240 14.30 4.13 13.93
N HIS A 241 15.04 3.11 13.46
CA HIS A 241 14.97 1.75 13.99
C HIS A 241 15.68 1.56 15.34
N THR A 242 16.49 2.51 15.80
CA THR A 242 17.08 2.49 17.15
C THR A 242 16.19 3.21 18.16
N VAL A 243 15.65 4.37 17.76
CA VAL A 243 14.82 5.20 18.66
C VAL A 243 13.40 4.66 18.80
N PHE A 244 12.81 4.16 17.72
CA PHE A 244 11.43 3.67 17.72
C PHE A 244 11.16 2.61 18.80
N PRO A 245 11.92 1.49 18.90
CA PRO A 245 11.68 0.48 19.94
C PRO A 245 11.90 1.01 21.35
N ALA A 246 12.83 1.96 21.54
CA ALA A 246 13.05 2.59 22.84
C ALA A 246 11.85 3.45 23.25
N VAL A 247 11.32 4.26 22.32
CA VAL A 247 10.11 5.08 22.54
C VAL A 247 8.89 4.20 22.79
N LEU A 248 8.70 3.14 21.98
CA LEU A 248 7.57 2.23 22.14
C LEU A 248 7.59 1.55 23.53
N ARG A 249 8.77 1.13 23.99
CA ARG A 249 8.94 0.56 25.33
C ARG A 249 8.65 1.56 26.44
N TYR A 250 9.08 2.80 26.27
CA TYR A 250 8.79 3.86 27.23
C TYR A 250 7.30 4.17 27.34
N LEU A 251 6.59 4.19 26.20
CA LEU A 251 5.16 4.49 26.16
C LEU A 251 4.26 3.31 26.60
N ARG A 252 4.71 2.07 26.41
CA ARG A 252 3.91 0.84 26.69
C ARG A 252 4.76 -0.26 27.33
N PRO A 253 5.29 -0.04 28.55
CA PRO A 253 6.23 -0.98 29.18
C PRO A 253 5.61 -2.36 29.45
N ALA A 254 4.31 -2.43 29.74
CA ALA A 254 3.61 -3.69 30.05
C ALA A 254 3.29 -4.56 28.80
N GLU A 255 3.25 -3.98 27.61
CA GLU A 255 2.86 -4.68 26.38
C GLU A 255 4.05 -5.10 25.52
N VAL A 256 5.24 -4.57 25.81
CA VAL A 256 6.44 -4.73 24.96
C VAL A 256 7.44 -5.68 25.62
N ALA A 257 7.52 -6.91 25.09
CA ALA A 257 8.58 -7.85 25.43
C ALA A 257 9.98 -7.29 25.09
N PRO A 258 11.08 -7.76 25.74
CA PRO A 258 12.44 -7.31 25.40
C PRO A 258 12.71 -7.48 23.89
N THR A 259 13.37 -6.47 23.30
CA THR A 259 13.70 -6.46 21.86
C THR A 259 14.54 -7.67 21.52
N PRO A 260 14.19 -8.43 20.49
CA PRO A 260 15.14 -9.37 19.91
C PRO A 260 16.36 -8.57 19.38
N LEU A 261 17.55 -9.00 19.69
CA LEU A 261 18.83 -8.36 19.31
C LEU A 261 18.95 -8.09 17.80
N TRP A 262 18.17 -8.81 16.98
CA TRP A 262 18.15 -8.70 15.54
C TRP A 262 17.76 -7.32 15.00
N SER A 263 16.85 -6.60 15.65
CA SER A 263 16.46 -5.25 15.20
C SER A 263 17.59 -4.22 15.38
N GLN A 264 18.54 -4.48 16.26
CA GLN A 264 19.72 -3.65 16.47
C GLN A 264 20.91 -4.06 15.56
N PHE A 265 20.87 -5.26 14.98
CA PHE A 265 21.95 -5.77 14.15
C PHE A 265 21.97 -5.14 12.75
N PHE A 266 20.82 -4.87 12.16
CA PHE A 266 20.71 -4.32 10.81
C PHE A 266 21.33 -2.93 10.66
N PRO A 267 21.14 -1.96 11.58
CA PRO A 267 21.82 -0.67 11.51
C PRO A 267 23.34 -0.80 11.60
N ALA A 268 23.85 -1.70 12.48
CA ALA A 268 25.26 -1.91 12.64
C ALA A 268 25.91 -2.59 11.40
N LEU A 269 25.24 -3.59 10.83
CA LEU A 269 25.70 -4.28 9.63
C LEU A 269 25.77 -3.34 8.42
N SER A 270 24.77 -2.46 8.26
CA SER A 270 24.71 -1.52 7.16
C SER A 270 25.77 -0.42 7.26
N LEU A 271 26.07 0.08 8.46
CA LEU A 271 27.19 0.99 8.68
C LEU A 271 28.53 0.32 8.33
N PHE A 272 28.67 -0.98 8.61
CA PHE A 272 29.87 -1.72 8.25
C PHE A 272 30.06 -1.83 6.72
N LEU A 273 28.96 -1.96 5.94
CA LEU A 273 29.00 -2.01 4.48
C LEU A 273 29.43 -0.68 3.84
N ILE A 274 29.18 0.47 4.48
CA ILE A 274 29.67 1.78 3.99
C ILE A 274 31.18 1.94 4.19
N LEU A 275 31.75 1.25 5.20
CA LEU A 275 33.16 1.33 5.54
C LEU A 275 34.04 0.34 4.76
N LEU A 276 33.43 -0.54 3.96
CA LEU A 276 34.18 -1.39 3.02
C LEU A 276 34.56 -0.57 1.77
N PRO A 277 35.85 -0.47 1.42
CA PRO A 277 36.33 0.29 0.28
C PRO A 277 35.83 -0.23 -1.05
#